data_c602d0839f5641c739376b6a5d6fd176
#
_entry.id   c602d0839f5641c739376b6a5d6fd176
#
_cell.length_a   1.000
_cell.length_b   1.000
_cell.length_c   1.000
_cell.angle_alpha   90.00
_cell.angle_beta   90.00
_cell.angle_gamma   90.00
#
_symmetry.space_group_name_H-M   'P 1'
#
loop_
_entity.id
_entity.type
_entity.pdbx_description
1 polymer ?
#
loop_
_entity_poly.entity_id
_entity_poly.type
_entity_poly.pdbx_seq_one_letter_code
_entity_poly.pdbx_strand_id
1 'polypeptide(L)'
;MSQQIFVRGRLFVAGDATATAENLRSMEWLWRAGLVMEIVMLFATIALGWVLYSLLRPVSKELSLLALLFCLGAIAVEAAYTLRALEALFPLGNSTYLDVWTTDQLSTMSYLSARAHVLGFGIALLLFSPFFFSDELEAVEAALA
;
A
#
# COMPACT_ATOMS: atom_id res chain seq x y z
N MET A 1 -3.99 7.69 6.90
CA MET A 1 -5.16 6.87 6.55
C MET A 1 -6.20 7.62 5.70
N SER A 2 -6.58 8.85 6.06
CA SER A 2 -7.61 9.63 5.32
C SER A 2 -7.23 10.06 3.88
N GLN A 3 -5.96 10.35 3.59
CA GLN A 3 -5.53 10.83 2.27
C GLN A 3 -5.63 9.76 1.18
N GLN A 4 -5.28 8.51 1.47
CA GLN A 4 -5.40 7.42 0.50
C GLN A 4 -6.87 7.14 0.15
N ILE A 5 -7.76 7.18 1.14
CA ILE A 5 -9.21 7.01 0.94
C ILE A 5 -9.76 8.19 0.11
N PHE A 6 -9.30 9.42 0.37
CA PHE A 6 -9.76 10.61 -0.33
C PHE A 6 -9.31 10.65 -1.80
N VAL A 7 -8.04 10.37 -2.08
CA VAL A 7 -7.50 10.34 -3.45
C VAL A 7 -8.10 9.17 -4.24
N ARG A 8 -8.12 7.98 -3.66
CA ARG A 8 -8.62 6.77 -4.34
C ARG A 8 -10.13 6.78 -4.53
N GLY A 9 -10.89 7.28 -3.56
CA GLY A 9 -12.35 7.38 -3.68
C GLY A 9 -12.84 8.32 -4.79
N ARG A 10 -11.97 9.25 -5.24
CA ARG A 10 -12.28 10.13 -6.38
C ARG A 10 -11.81 9.58 -7.73
N LEU A 11 -10.75 8.78 -7.73
CA LEU A 11 -10.11 8.32 -8.96
C LEU A 11 -10.57 6.92 -9.37
N PHE A 12 -10.86 6.06 -8.41
CA PHE A 12 -11.18 4.66 -8.66
C PHE A 12 -12.69 4.43 -8.62
N VAL A 13 -13.26 4.02 -9.76
CA VAL A 13 -14.67 3.63 -9.87
C VAL A 13 -14.74 2.11 -9.89
N ALA A 14 -15.28 1.51 -8.84
CA ALA A 14 -15.37 0.06 -8.70
C ALA A 14 -16.25 -0.54 -9.80
N GLY A 15 -15.68 -1.46 -10.60
CA GLY A 15 -16.38 -2.13 -11.68
C GLY A 15 -16.40 -1.39 -13.02
N ASP A 16 -15.89 -0.14 -13.08
CA ASP A 16 -15.83 0.64 -14.31
C ASP A 16 -14.38 1.02 -14.65
N ALA A 17 -13.79 0.29 -15.61
CA ALA A 17 -12.42 0.48 -16.06
C ALA A 17 -12.26 1.77 -16.87
N THR A 18 -13.26 2.13 -17.68
CA THR A 18 -13.23 3.32 -18.53
C THR A 18 -13.29 4.59 -17.71
N ALA A 19 -14.26 4.69 -16.79
CA ALA A 19 -14.38 5.82 -15.89
C ALA A 19 -13.13 5.99 -14.98
N THR A 20 -12.55 4.88 -14.53
CA THR A 20 -11.30 4.91 -13.76
C THR A 20 -10.14 5.46 -14.59
N ALA A 21 -9.98 4.99 -15.84
CA ALA A 21 -8.93 5.45 -16.75
C ALA A 21 -9.06 6.95 -17.09
N GLU A 22 -10.28 7.44 -17.31
CA GLU A 22 -10.57 8.85 -17.56
C GLU A 22 -10.23 9.71 -16.34
N ASN A 23 -10.61 9.28 -15.14
CA ASN A 23 -10.27 9.95 -13.89
C ASN A 23 -8.74 10.00 -13.67
N LEU A 24 -8.03 8.90 -13.92
CA LEU A 24 -6.58 8.85 -13.82
C LEU A 24 -5.89 9.80 -14.81
N ARG A 25 -6.39 9.89 -16.05
CA ARG A 25 -5.87 10.83 -17.05
C ARG A 25 -6.11 12.30 -16.65
N SER A 26 -7.34 12.61 -16.20
CA SER A 26 -7.71 13.98 -15.86
C SER A 26 -7.01 14.51 -14.60
N MET A 27 -6.68 13.62 -13.67
CA MET A 27 -6.07 13.93 -12.38
C MET A 27 -4.75 13.19 -12.15
N GLU A 28 -3.95 12.99 -13.20
CA GLU A 28 -2.67 12.27 -13.14
C GLU A 28 -1.72 12.85 -12.09
N TRP A 29 -1.67 14.17 -11.95
CA TRP A 29 -0.85 14.84 -10.95
C TRP A 29 -1.23 14.43 -9.51
N LEU A 30 -2.54 14.26 -9.25
CA LEU A 30 -3.03 13.84 -7.93
C LEU A 30 -2.65 12.39 -7.63
N TRP A 31 -2.71 11.52 -8.65
CA TRP A 31 -2.26 10.13 -8.54
C TRP A 31 -0.76 10.06 -8.24
N ARG A 32 0.06 10.80 -8.98
CA ARG A 32 1.51 10.89 -8.77
C ARG A 32 1.86 11.45 -7.38
N ALA A 33 1.17 12.50 -6.95
CA ALA A 33 1.35 13.05 -5.60
C ALA A 33 1.00 12.02 -4.52
N GLY A 34 -0.07 11.24 -4.71
CA GLY A 34 -0.44 10.12 -3.83
C GLY A 34 0.68 9.08 -3.72
N LEU A 35 1.30 8.69 -4.85
CA LEU A 35 2.42 7.74 -4.87
C LEU A 35 3.66 8.28 -4.13
N VAL A 36 3.98 9.55 -4.32
CA VAL A 36 5.10 10.18 -3.59
C VAL A 36 4.85 10.17 -2.09
N MET A 37 3.63 10.53 -1.67
CA MET A 37 3.26 10.48 -0.25
C MET A 37 3.30 9.06 0.31
N GLU A 38 2.93 8.05 -0.46
CA GLU A 38 3.02 6.65 -0.08
C GLU A 38 4.47 6.20 0.14
N ILE A 39 5.37 6.57 -0.75
CA ILE A 39 6.82 6.32 -0.58
C ILE A 39 7.35 6.98 0.70
N VAL A 40 6.98 8.24 0.97
CA VAL A 40 7.35 8.93 2.21
C VAL A 40 6.81 8.18 3.44
N MET A 41 5.56 7.70 3.37
CA MET A 41 4.97 6.89 4.45
C MET A 41 5.73 5.57 4.68
N LEU A 42 6.19 4.88 3.62
CA LEU A 42 7.00 3.68 3.76
C LEU A 42 8.27 3.94 4.56
N PHE A 43 9.00 5.01 4.25
CA PHE A 43 10.19 5.39 5.02
C PHE A 43 9.87 5.74 6.47
N ALA A 44 8.78 6.49 6.71
CA ALA A 44 8.34 6.83 8.06
C ALA A 44 7.95 5.57 8.86
N THR A 45 7.33 4.58 8.22
CA THR A 45 6.93 3.32 8.84
C THR A 45 8.16 2.48 9.23
N ILE A 46 9.23 2.48 8.40
CA ILE A 46 10.51 1.82 8.76
C ILE A 46 11.09 2.45 10.03
N ALA A 47 11.14 3.79 10.07
CA ALA A 47 11.66 4.51 11.24
C ALA A 47 10.80 4.24 12.49
N LEU A 48 9.48 4.24 12.35
CA LEU A 48 8.56 3.91 13.44
C LEU A 48 8.77 2.48 13.94
N GLY A 49 8.88 1.50 13.03
CA GLY A 49 9.15 0.10 13.35
C GLY A 49 10.43 -0.08 14.17
N TRP A 50 11.50 0.66 13.80
CA TRP A 50 12.73 0.65 14.55
C TRP A 50 12.59 1.26 15.96
N VAL A 51 11.89 2.37 16.08
CA VAL A 51 11.62 3.02 17.39
C VAL A 51 10.84 2.09 18.29
N LEU A 52 9.76 1.49 17.79
CA LEU A 52 8.92 0.58 18.56
C LEU A 52 9.71 -0.68 18.97
N TYR A 53 10.51 -1.26 18.07
CA TYR A 53 11.42 -2.35 18.41
C TYR A 53 12.35 -1.98 19.57
N SER A 54 12.94 -0.79 19.51
CA SER A 54 13.87 -0.30 20.54
C SER A 54 13.21 -0.10 21.90
N LEU A 55 11.94 0.35 21.91
CA LEU A 55 11.15 0.56 23.11
C LEU A 55 10.66 -0.76 23.73
N LEU A 56 10.22 -1.72 22.89
CA LEU A 56 9.66 -2.98 23.36
C LEU A 56 10.72 -4.05 23.67
N ARG A 57 11.92 -3.92 23.10
CA ARG A 57 13.03 -4.87 23.31
C ARG A 57 13.37 -5.15 24.78
N PRO A 58 13.34 -4.17 25.73
CA PRO A 58 13.60 -4.44 27.15
C PRO A 58 12.55 -5.34 27.82
N VAL A 59 11.30 -5.33 27.31
CA VAL A 59 10.19 -6.13 27.84
C VAL A 59 10.28 -7.56 27.30
N SER A 60 10.30 -7.72 25.97
CA SER A 60 10.47 -9.02 25.32
C SER A 60 11.24 -8.85 24.00
N LYS A 61 12.50 -9.31 23.98
CA LYS A 61 13.36 -9.22 22.80
C LYS A 61 12.82 -10.05 21.62
N GLU A 62 12.25 -11.21 21.92
CA GLU A 62 11.78 -12.15 20.89
C GLU A 62 10.50 -11.65 20.24
N LEU A 63 9.53 -11.20 21.05
CA LEU A 63 8.27 -10.63 20.54
C LEU A 63 8.49 -9.32 19.77
N SER A 64 9.35 -8.44 20.26
CA SER A 64 9.67 -7.19 19.56
C SER A 64 10.39 -7.43 18.23
N LEU A 65 11.24 -8.46 18.16
CA LEU A 65 11.88 -8.87 16.91
C LEU A 65 10.87 -9.46 15.93
N LEU A 66 9.97 -10.32 16.40
CA LEU A 66 8.91 -10.89 15.59
C LEU A 66 8.01 -9.79 15.01
N ALA A 67 7.58 -8.85 15.83
CA ALA A 67 6.79 -7.69 15.41
C ALA A 67 7.51 -6.85 14.35
N LEU A 68 8.82 -6.59 14.52
CA LEU A 68 9.64 -5.89 13.54
C LEU A 68 9.71 -6.65 12.21
N LEU A 69 9.85 -7.98 12.23
CA LEU A 69 9.87 -8.80 11.01
C LEU A 69 8.53 -8.72 10.26
N PHE A 70 7.40 -8.78 10.97
CA PHE A 70 6.08 -8.59 10.36
C PHE A 70 5.92 -7.19 9.77
N CYS A 71 6.39 -6.15 10.47
CA CYS A 71 6.39 -4.78 9.99
C CYS A 71 7.21 -4.65 8.68
N LEU A 72 8.41 -5.18 8.64
CA LEU A 72 9.27 -5.16 7.44
C LEU A 72 8.65 -5.95 6.30
N GLY A 73 8.02 -7.11 6.59
CA GLY A 73 7.27 -7.88 5.60
C GLY A 73 6.11 -7.10 5.01
N ALA A 74 5.33 -6.40 5.85
CA ALA A 74 4.24 -5.53 5.41
C ALA A 74 4.74 -4.41 4.50
N ILE A 75 5.83 -3.74 4.87
CA ILE A 75 6.46 -2.67 4.08
C ILE A 75 6.95 -3.21 2.74
N ALA A 76 7.56 -4.39 2.69
CA ALA A 76 8.03 -5.01 1.45
C ALA A 76 6.87 -5.33 0.50
N VAL A 77 5.76 -5.86 1.01
CA VAL A 77 4.55 -6.11 0.24
C VAL A 77 3.98 -4.79 -0.29
N GLU A 78 3.83 -3.77 0.56
CA GLU A 78 3.28 -2.48 0.15
C GLU A 78 4.17 -1.80 -0.90
N ALA A 79 5.50 -1.82 -0.74
CA ALA A 79 6.44 -1.29 -1.72
C ALA A 79 6.31 -1.98 -3.10
N ALA A 80 6.18 -3.32 -3.12
CA ALA A 80 5.98 -4.07 -4.36
C ALA A 80 4.67 -3.67 -5.07
N TYR A 81 3.60 -3.47 -4.30
CA TYR A 81 2.30 -3.07 -4.87
C TYR A 81 2.21 -1.57 -5.21
N THR A 82 3.05 -0.71 -4.63
CA THR A 82 3.20 0.68 -5.05
C THR A 82 3.71 0.78 -6.49
N LEU A 83 4.57 -0.16 -6.93
CA LEU A 83 4.96 -0.28 -8.34
C LEU A 83 3.76 -0.57 -9.24
N ARG A 84 2.81 -1.40 -8.82
CA ARG A 84 1.57 -1.64 -9.56
C ARG A 84 0.72 -0.39 -9.72
N ALA A 85 0.68 0.47 -8.70
CA ALA A 85 0.01 1.76 -8.81
C ALA A 85 0.69 2.69 -9.83
N LEU A 86 2.00 2.66 -9.93
CA LEU A 86 2.74 3.38 -10.98
C LEU A 86 2.46 2.79 -12.37
N GLU A 87 2.43 1.47 -12.49
CA GLU A 87 2.12 0.76 -13.74
C GLU A 87 0.74 1.12 -14.29
N ALA A 88 -0.22 1.51 -13.45
CA ALA A 88 -1.55 1.92 -13.88
C ALA A 88 -1.55 3.14 -14.82
N LEU A 89 -0.50 3.97 -14.80
CA LEU A 89 -0.34 5.11 -15.68
C LEU A 89 0.24 4.74 -17.06
N PHE A 90 0.97 3.64 -17.19
CA PHE A 90 1.66 3.30 -18.45
C PHE A 90 0.70 3.06 -19.63
N PRO A 91 -0.42 2.32 -19.47
CA PRO A 91 -1.39 2.14 -20.55
C PRO A 91 -2.11 3.42 -20.96
N LEU A 92 -2.03 4.47 -20.14
CA LEU A 92 -2.70 5.75 -20.38
C LEU A 92 -1.78 6.75 -21.10
N GLY A 93 -0.51 6.40 -21.32
CA GLY A 93 0.47 7.23 -22.01
C GLY A 93 0.26 7.23 -23.55
N ASN A 94 1.06 8.06 -24.25
CA ASN A 94 1.02 8.22 -25.70
C ASN A 94 2.21 7.52 -26.39
N SER A 95 2.61 6.35 -25.91
CA SER A 95 3.74 5.61 -26.45
C SER A 95 3.31 4.75 -27.64
N THR A 96 4.08 4.77 -28.74
CA THR A 96 3.77 4.05 -29.99
C THR A 96 3.62 2.55 -29.83
N TYR A 97 4.23 1.93 -28.80
CA TYR A 97 4.05 0.50 -28.52
C TYR A 97 2.65 0.17 -27.98
N LEU A 98 1.87 1.18 -27.58
CA LEU A 98 0.50 1.01 -27.13
C LEU A 98 -0.50 0.95 -28.29
N ASP A 99 -0.11 1.34 -29.49
CA ASP A 99 -1.00 1.41 -30.68
C ASP A 99 -1.51 0.03 -31.13
N VAL A 100 -0.91 -1.05 -30.65
CA VAL A 100 -1.36 -2.43 -30.90
C VAL A 100 -2.56 -2.84 -30.03
N TRP A 101 -2.90 -2.06 -29.01
CA TRP A 101 -3.95 -2.33 -28.06
C TRP A 101 -5.17 -1.42 -28.28
N THR A 102 -6.37 -1.95 -28.07
CA THR A 102 -7.57 -1.13 -28.11
C THR A 102 -7.67 -0.25 -26.85
N THR A 103 -8.41 0.85 -26.92
CA THR A 103 -8.64 1.75 -25.78
C THR A 103 -9.24 1.02 -24.58
N ASP A 104 -10.17 0.08 -24.82
CA ASP A 104 -10.80 -0.72 -23.76
C ASP A 104 -9.81 -1.66 -23.08
N GLN A 105 -8.89 -2.27 -23.86
CA GLN A 105 -7.83 -3.10 -23.31
C GLN A 105 -6.87 -2.29 -22.42
N LEU A 106 -6.47 -1.11 -22.88
CA LEU A 106 -5.60 -0.21 -22.12
C LEU A 106 -6.28 0.27 -20.83
N SER A 107 -7.55 0.63 -20.88
CA SER A 107 -8.35 1.01 -19.71
C SER A 107 -8.45 -0.14 -18.70
N THR A 108 -8.67 -1.35 -19.20
CA THR A 108 -8.73 -2.57 -18.36
C THR A 108 -7.38 -2.87 -17.71
N MET A 109 -6.27 -2.74 -18.42
CA MET A 109 -4.91 -2.94 -17.87
C MET A 109 -4.60 -1.91 -16.76
N SER A 110 -4.92 -0.64 -16.99
CA SER A 110 -4.80 0.41 -15.98
C SER A 110 -5.62 0.11 -14.73
N TYR A 111 -6.89 -0.27 -14.92
CA TYR A 111 -7.80 -0.64 -13.84
C TYR A 111 -7.28 -1.83 -13.01
N LEU A 112 -6.81 -2.90 -13.67
CA LEU A 112 -6.29 -4.08 -12.98
C LEU A 112 -5.05 -3.76 -12.16
N SER A 113 -4.14 -2.92 -12.68
CA SER A 113 -2.94 -2.48 -11.96
C SER A 113 -3.30 -1.64 -10.73
N ALA A 114 -4.23 -0.69 -10.86
CA ALA A 114 -4.74 0.10 -9.75
C ALA A 114 -5.45 -0.78 -8.69
N ARG A 115 -6.24 -1.76 -9.12
CA ARG A 115 -6.92 -2.71 -8.23
C ARG A 115 -5.95 -3.63 -7.49
N ALA A 116 -4.91 -4.12 -8.17
CA ALA A 116 -3.87 -4.95 -7.55
C ALA A 116 -3.20 -4.19 -6.40
N HIS A 117 -2.91 -2.90 -6.58
CA HIS A 117 -2.35 -2.07 -5.51
C HIS A 117 -3.27 -1.99 -4.29
N VAL A 118 -4.59 -1.81 -4.47
CA VAL A 118 -5.55 -1.80 -3.35
C VAL A 118 -5.55 -3.12 -2.58
N LEU A 119 -5.48 -4.26 -3.29
CA LEU A 119 -5.41 -5.59 -2.66
C LEU A 119 -4.09 -5.77 -1.89
N GLY A 120 -2.97 -5.34 -2.47
CA GLY A 120 -1.66 -5.39 -1.81
C GLY A 120 -1.60 -4.58 -0.53
N PHE A 121 -2.19 -3.40 -0.53
CA PHE A 121 -2.34 -2.59 0.67
C PHE A 121 -3.12 -3.32 1.78
N GLY A 122 -4.21 -4.02 1.43
CA GLY A 122 -4.97 -4.85 2.37
C GLY A 122 -4.12 -5.96 2.99
N ILE A 123 -3.29 -6.64 2.18
CA ILE A 123 -2.37 -7.69 2.66
C ILE A 123 -1.30 -7.08 3.60
N ALA A 124 -0.74 -5.93 3.24
CA ALA A 124 0.24 -5.24 4.08
C ALA A 124 -0.36 -4.85 5.44
N LEU A 125 -1.60 -4.36 5.48
CA LEU A 125 -2.30 -4.06 6.74
C LEU A 125 -2.49 -5.30 7.62
N LEU A 126 -2.82 -6.46 7.04
CA LEU A 126 -2.95 -7.70 7.79
C LEU A 126 -1.62 -8.15 8.38
N LEU A 127 -0.51 -7.98 7.65
CA LEU A 127 0.83 -8.29 8.16
C LEU A 127 1.30 -7.30 9.24
N PHE A 128 0.83 -6.06 9.17
CA PHE A 128 1.18 -5.02 10.14
C PHE A 128 0.37 -5.12 11.44
N SER A 129 -0.80 -5.78 11.41
CA SER A 129 -1.69 -5.86 12.56
C SER A 129 -1.07 -6.48 13.83
N PRO A 130 -0.27 -7.58 13.77
CA PRO A 130 0.34 -8.17 14.97
C PRO A 130 1.24 -7.20 15.73
N PHE A 131 1.78 -6.17 15.05
CA PHE A 131 2.61 -5.16 15.67
C PHE A 131 1.84 -4.26 16.66
N PHE A 132 0.54 -4.04 16.43
CA PHE A 132 -0.32 -3.26 17.32
C PHE A 132 -0.94 -4.10 18.45
N PHE A 133 -0.99 -5.42 18.29
CA PHE A 133 -1.54 -6.33 19.30
C PHE A 133 -0.48 -6.96 20.21
N SER A 134 0.80 -6.60 20.05
CA SER A 134 1.88 -7.09 20.90
C SER A 134 1.65 -6.79 22.40
N ASP A 135 1.11 -5.61 22.71
CA ASP A 135 0.83 -5.19 24.08
C ASP A 135 -0.29 -6.03 24.74
N GLU A 136 -1.27 -6.49 23.95
CA GLU A 136 -2.33 -7.36 24.45
C GLU A 136 -1.83 -8.81 24.70
N LEU A 137 -0.87 -9.26 23.89
CA LEU A 137 -0.23 -10.57 24.09
C LEU A 137 0.58 -10.61 25.39
N GLU A 138 1.30 -9.54 25.72
CA GLU A 138 2.03 -9.42 26.98
C GLU A 138 1.09 -9.35 28.19
N ALA A 139 -0.05 -8.67 28.06
CA ALA A 139 -1.08 -8.64 29.10
C ALA A 139 -1.70 -10.03 29.33
N VAL A 140 -1.87 -10.83 28.27
CA VAL A 140 -2.34 -12.21 28.36
C VAL A 140 -1.29 -13.13 29.01
N GLU A 141 0.00 -13.01 28.65
CA GLU A 141 1.07 -13.78 29.29
C GLU A 141 1.19 -13.43 30.80
N ALA A 142 1.11 -12.15 31.14
CA ALA A 142 1.13 -11.70 32.54
C ALA A 142 -0.09 -12.18 33.35
N ALA A 143 -1.24 -12.42 32.70
CA ALA A 143 -2.45 -12.94 33.33
C ALA A 143 -2.42 -14.47 33.47
N LEU A 144 -1.57 -15.18 32.71
CA LEU A 144 -1.43 -16.65 32.75
C LEU A 144 -0.26 -17.12 33.64
N ALA A 145 0.60 -16.20 34.07
CA ALA A 145 1.72 -16.47 34.99
C ALA A 145 1.34 -16.23 36.43
#